data_7b1c6d6ac11413873833319af5381816
#
_entry.id   7b1c6d6ac11413873833319af5381816
#
_cell.length_a   1.000
_cell.length_b   1.000
_cell.length_c   1.000
_cell.angle_alpha   90.00
_cell.angle_beta   90.00
_cell.angle_gamma   90.00
#
_symmetry.space_group_name_H-M   'P 1'
#
loop_
_entity.id
_entity.type
_entity.pdbx_description
1 polymer ?
#
loop_
_entity_poly.entity_id
_entity_poly.type
_entity_poly.pdbx_seq_one_letter_code
_entity_poly.pdbx_strand_id
1 'polypeptide(L)'
;MIVRVLLLLCTFAAAAPARAGLFDDEEARRQINDVKRQVEAQGKTLARIESEVTDRKAVLELVNQIDGLKQEIANLRGQLEVVSNRVEGLDKRQKDLYVDLDARLRKFETAKVEQDKAVQAAQAEQQVYEAGLGQFKANNYGAAIQSLQSFLTAYPQSQLAPSAQYWIGNAHYALREYKNAIAAQQKLVSIWPDSAKAPDALLNIASSQAEMGDAKGSRSTLQSLVSKYPNSPAAEQAKQRLAKK
;
A
#
# COMPACT_ATOMS: atom_id res chain seq x y z
N MET A 1 2.12 14.93 29.33
CA MET A 1 1.35 13.74 29.69
C MET A 1 -0.11 13.80 29.23
N ILE A 2 -0.79 14.93 29.37
CA ILE A 2 -2.21 15.14 28.97
C ILE A 2 -2.46 14.97 27.46
N VAL A 3 -1.56 15.42 26.61
CA VAL A 3 -1.69 15.33 25.14
C VAL A 3 -1.61 13.87 24.63
N ARG A 4 -0.84 12.99 25.30
CA ARG A 4 -0.77 11.56 24.94
C ARG A 4 -2.03 10.78 25.33
N VAL A 5 -2.70 11.19 26.40
CA VAL A 5 -3.97 10.59 26.82
C VAL A 5 -5.12 10.99 25.88
N LEU A 6 -5.10 12.24 25.39
CA LEU A 6 -6.10 12.71 24.40
C LEU A 6 -5.96 12.00 23.04
N LEU A 7 -4.73 11.71 22.60
CA LEU A 7 -4.47 10.95 21.35
C LEU A 7 -4.91 9.47 21.46
N LEU A 8 -4.74 8.86 22.64
CA LEU A 8 -5.23 7.50 22.90
C LEU A 8 -6.76 7.43 22.99
N LEU A 9 -7.43 8.47 23.51
CA LEU A 9 -8.88 8.57 23.50
C LEU A 9 -9.46 8.75 22.09
N CYS A 10 -8.79 9.52 21.21
CA CYS A 10 -9.22 9.66 19.82
C CYS A 10 -9.04 8.37 19.00
N THR A 11 -8.01 7.55 19.27
CA THR A 11 -7.82 6.27 18.55
C THR A 11 -8.80 5.20 19.01
N PHE A 12 -9.29 5.25 20.26
CA PHE A 12 -10.30 4.32 20.75
C PHE A 12 -11.72 4.67 20.24
N ALA A 13 -12.00 5.95 19.97
CA ALA A 13 -13.28 6.39 19.38
C ALA A 13 -13.42 5.95 17.90
N ALA A 14 -12.31 5.75 17.18
CA ALA A 14 -12.34 5.29 15.79
C ALA A 14 -12.56 3.77 15.65
N ALA A 15 -12.43 3.00 16.73
CA ALA A 15 -12.66 1.55 16.76
C ALA A 15 -14.03 1.15 17.31
N ALA A 16 -14.90 2.12 17.64
CA ALA A 16 -16.29 1.82 17.95
C ALA A 16 -16.98 1.35 16.66
N PRO A 17 -17.58 0.16 16.65
CA PRO A 17 -18.36 -0.27 15.49
C PRO A 17 -19.41 0.80 15.20
N ALA A 18 -19.66 1.08 13.93
CA ALA A 18 -20.66 2.04 13.42
C ALA A 18 -22.09 1.66 13.88
N ARG A 19 -22.35 1.79 15.18
CA ARG A 19 -23.67 1.70 15.80
C ARG A 19 -24.35 3.07 15.92
N ALA A 20 -23.64 4.17 15.70
CA ALA A 20 -24.19 5.51 15.83
C ALA A 20 -25.35 5.77 14.84
N GLY A 21 -25.28 5.23 13.62
CA GLY A 21 -26.34 5.41 12.63
C GLY A 21 -27.63 4.61 12.89
N LEU A 22 -27.57 3.51 13.65
CA LEU A 22 -28.76 2.71 14.00
C LEU A 22 -29.63 3.39 15.07
N PHE A 23 -29.02 4.17 15.97
CA PHE A 23 -29.77 4.84 17.06
C PHE A 23 -30.48 6.11 16.58
N ASP A 24 -29.86 6.88 15.66
CA ASP A 24 -30.51 8.07 15.09
C ASP A 24 -31.70 7.70 14.21
N ASP A 25 -31.66 6.60 13.49
CA ASP A 25 -32.75 6.11 12.65
C ASP A 25 -33.91 5.55 13.51
N GLU A 26 -33.60 4.88 14.61
CA GLU A 26 -34.64 4.44 15.58
C GLU A 26 -35.31 5.62 16.29
N GLU A 27 -34.54 6.64 16.66
CA GLU A 27 -35.08 7.85 17.30
C GLU A 27 -35.99 8.62 16.34
N ALA A 28 -35.59 8.79 15.08
CA ALA A 28 -36.40 9.41 14.04
C ALA A 28 -37.70 8.60 13.79
N ARG A 29 -37.63 7.29 13.76
CA ARG A 29 -38.81 6.41 13.63
C ARG A 29 -39.73 6.47 14.84
N ARG A 30 -39.20 6.57 16.05
CA ARG A 30 -39.99 6.78 17.27
C ARG A 30 -40.72 8.12 17.21
N GLN A 31 -40.06 9.21 16.84
CA GLN A 31 -40.66 10.52 16.66
C GLN A 31 -41.80 10.50 15.62
N ILE A 32 -41.58 9.84 14.48
CA ILE A 32 -42.63 9.64 13.45
C ILE A 32 -43.82 8.91 14.01
N ASN A 33 -43.63 7.82 14.75
CA ASN A 33 -44.72 7.04 15.33
C ASN A 33 -45.44 7.80 16.43
N ASP A 34 -44.73 8.60 17.23
CA ASP A 34 -45.34 9.44 18.25
C ASP A 34 -46.18 10.55 17.64
N VAL A 35 -45.68 11.22 16.58
CA VAL A 35 -46.45 12.21 15.81
C VAL A 35 -47.71 11.57 15.16
N LYS A 36 -47.60 10.37 14.58
CA LYS A 36 -48.76 9.64 14.03
C LYS A 36 -49.80 9.38 15.09
N ARG A 37 -49.41 8.84 16.23
CA ARG A 37 -50.32 8.57 17.36
C ARG A 37 -50.99 9.85 17.88
N GLN A 38 -50.21 10.95 17.93
CA GLN A 38 -50.74 12.25 18.35
C GLN A 38 -51.79 12.79 17.37
N VAL A 39 -51.51 12.70 16.06
CA VAL A 39 -52.45 13.11 15.00
C VAL A 39 -53.74 12.26 15.03
N GLU A 40 -53.63 10.95 15.22
CA GLU A 40 -54.80 10.05 15.34
C GLU A 40 -55.63 10.35 16.62
N ALA A 41 -54.99 10.60 17.76
CA ALA A 41 -55.66 10.97 19.00
C ALA A 41 -56.38 12.31 18.88
N GLN A 42 -55.77 13.31 18.24
CA GLN A 42 -56.43 14.61 17.98
C GLN A 42 -57.63 14.44 17.04
N GLY A 43 -57.55 13.63 15.99
CA GLY A 43 -58.67 13.34 15.10
C GLY A 43 -59.89 12.70 15.82
N LYS A 44 -59.63 11.72 16.70
CA LYS A 44 -60.67 11.11 17.54
C LYS A 44 -61.30 12.13 18.51
N THR A 45 -60.48 13.02 19.09
CA THR A 45 -60.98 14.07 19.98
C THR A 45 -61.89 15.04 19.23
N LEU A 46 -61.51 15.43 18.01
CA LEU A 46 -62.29 16.29 17.12
C LEU A 46 -63.67 15.69 16.80
N ALA A 47 -63.72 14.43 16.39
CA ALA A 47 -64.97 13.73 16.08
C ALA A 47 -65.89 13.62 17.30
N ARG A 48 -65.32 13.42 18.51
CA ARG A 48 -66.12 13.40 19.77
C ARG A 48 -66.70 14.77 20.09
N ILE A 49 -65.94 15.84 19.99
CA ILE A 49 -66.39 17.21 20.23
C ILE A 49 -67.50 17.60 19.25
N GLU A 50 -67.38 17.27 17.97
CA GLU A 50 -68.44 17.51 16.96
C GLU A 50 -69.78 16.81 17.31
N SER A 51 -69.74 15.67 17.95
CA SER A 51 -70.93 14.89 18.30
C SER A 51 -71.64 15.32 19.61
N GLU A 52 -70.92 15.99 20.52
CA GLU A 52 -71.40 16.37 21.84
C GLU A 52 -72.05 17.78 21.93
N VAL A 53 -72.04 18.54 20.82
CA VAL A 53 -72.43 19.96 20.87
C VAL A 53 -73.90 20.20 20.60
N THR A 54 -74.59 20.72 21.63
CA THR A 54 -76.02 21.11 21.55
C THR A 54 -76.30 22.61 21.77
N ASP A 55 -75.36 23.37 22.24
CA ASP A 55 -75.52 24.80 22.56
C ASP A 55 -74.82 25.71 21.56
N ARG A 56 -75.48 26.73 20.99
CA ARG A 56 -75.00 27.61 19.94
C ARG A 56 -73.75 28.43 20.31
N LYS A 57 -73.65 28.82 21.58
CA LYS A 57 -72.42 29.56 22.04
C LYS A 57 -71.22 28.64 22.18
N ALA A 58 -71.44 27.48 22.75
CA ALA A 58 -70.44 26.45 22.84
C ALA A 58 -70.05 25.94 21.44
N VAL A 59 -70.97 25.88 20.49
CA VAL A 59 -70.68 25.49 19.08
C VAL A 59 -69.69 26.42 18.41
N LEU A 60 -69.83 27.73 18.56
CA LEU A 60 -68.89 28.71 17.97
C LEU A 60 -67.49 28.60 18.57
N GLU A 61 -67.41 28.42 19.88
CA GLU A 61 -66.11 28.22 20.55
C GLU A 61 -65.46 26.89 20.16
N LEU A 62 -66.23 25.82 20.04
CA LEU A 62 -65.79 24.52 19.55
C LEU A 62 -65.39 24.55 18.08
N VAL A 63 -66.10 25.28 17.22
CA VAL A 63 -65.68 25.46 15.82
C VAL A 63 -64.30 26.14 15.73
N ASN A 64 -64.05 27.16 16.51
CA ASN A 64 -62.74 27.80 16.58
C ASN A 64 -61.64 26.86 17.09
N GLN A 65 -61.98 26.04 18.11
CA GLN A 65 -61.06 25.01 18.61
C GLN A 65 -60.80 23.95 17.54
N ILE A 66 -61.84 23.48 16.82
CA ILE A 66 -61.75 22.53 15.71
C ILE A 66 -60.86 23.08 14.61
N ASP A 67 -61.00 24.34 14.24
CA ASP A 67 -60.16 24.96 13.21
C ASP A 67 -58.73 25.09 13.66
N GLY A 68 -58.50 25.43 14.94
CA GLY A 68 -57.17 25.41 15.54
C GLY A 68 -56.51 24.03 15.50
N LEU A 69 -57.30 22.96 15.91
CA LEU A 69 -56.84 21.58 15.86
C LEU A 69 -56.57 21.11 14.44
N LYS A 70 -57.41 21.47 13.45
CA LYS A 70 -57.17 21.18 12.04
C LYS A 70 -55.87 21.79 11.53
N GLN A 71 -55.61 23.04 11.96
CA GLN A 71 -54.37 23.73 11.59
C GLN A 71 -53.12 23.06 12.21
N GLU A 72 -53.27 22.63 13.47
CA GLU A 72 -52.21 21.89 14.17
C GLU A 72 -51.94 20.50 13.53
N ILE A 73 -53.02 19.76 13.17
CA ILE A 73 -52.93 18.49 12.42
C ILE A 73 -52.25 18.71 11.07
N ALA A 74 -52.59 19.78 10.34
CA ALA A 74 -51.94 20.10 9.07
C ALA A 74 -50.44 20.38 9.24
N ASN A 75 -50.09 21.12 10.28
CA ASN A 75 -48.66 21.41 10.61
C ASN A 75 -47.90 20.12 10.99
N LEU A 76 -48.50 19.29 11.86
CA LEU A 76 -47.91 18.01 12.26
C LEU A 76 -47.71 17.06 11.06
N ARG A 77 -48.66 17.03 10.13
CA ARG A 77 -48.53 16.25 8.88
C ARG A 77 -47.37 16.75 8.02
N GLY A 78 -47.23 18.08 7.88
CA GLY A 78 -46.10 18.67 7.17
C GLY A 78 -44.75 18.35 7.83
N GLN A 79 -44.67 18.41 9.16
CA GLN A 79 -43.47 18.00 9.90
C GLN A 79 -43.16 16.53 9.70
N LEU A 80 -44.18 15.68 9.71
CA LEU A 80 -44.04 14.24 9.50
C LEU A 80 -43.49 13.92 8.10
N GLU A 81 -43.95 14.61 7.07
CA GLU A 81 -43.47 14.47 5.71
C GLU A 81 -41.97 14.89 5.60
N VAL A 82 -41.59 16.01 6.23
CA VAL A 82 -40.22 16.46 6.28
C VAL A 82 -39.29 15.43 6.97
N VAL A 83 -39.76 14.87 8.10
CA VAL A 83 -38.99 13.83 8.82
C VAL A 83 -38.89 12.56 8.00
N SER A 84 -39.98 12.11 7.35
CA SER A 84 -39.99 10.95 6.48
C SER A 84 -38.96 11.10 5.33
N ASN A 85 -38.97 12.23 4.65
CA ASN A 85 -38.03 12.53 3.57
C ASN A 85 -36.57 12.56 4.07
N ARG A 86 -36.35 13.06 5.32
CA ARG A 86 -35.02 13.02 5.93
C ARG A 86 -34.55 11.59 6.20
N VAL A 87 -35.43 10.76 6.75
CA VAL A 87 -35.11 9.34 7.03
C VAL A 87 -34.76 8.60 5.75
N GLU A 88 -35.56 8.75 4.69
CA GLU A 88 -35.26 8.15 3.39
C GLU A 88 -33.91 8.63 2.82
N GLY A 89 -33.65 9.92 2.97
CA GLY A 89 -32.36 10.50 2.57
C GLY A 89 -31.16 9.98 3.38
N LEU A 90 -31.35 9.69 4.67
CA LEU A 90 -30.34 9.09 5.53
C LEU A 90 -30.10 7.63 5.18
N ASP A 91 -31.17 6.85 4.97
CA ASP A 91 -31.09 5.45 4.55
C ASP A 91 -30.30 5.30 3.24
N LYS A 92 -30.58 6.19 2.28
CA LYS A 92 -29.84 6.20 1.01
C LYS A 92 -28.35 6.52 1.21
N ARG A 93 -28.05 7.57 1.96
CA ARG A 93 -26.65 7.95 2.26
C ARG A 93 -25.92 6.84 3.00
N GLN A 94 -26.60 6.20 3.94
CA GLN A 94 -26.03 5.09 4.68
C GLN A 94 -25.66 3.91 3.76
N LYS A 95 -26.57 3.54 2.84
CA LYS A 95 -26.30 2.49 1.84
C LYS A 95 -25.14 2.87 0.95
N ASP A 96 -25.13 4.11 0.44
CA ASP A 96 -24.04 4.61 -0.41
C ASP A 96 -22.70 4.59 0.33
N LEU A 97 -22.70 4.97 1.61
CA LEU A 97 -21.50 4.94 2.46
C LEU A 97 -21.00 3.51 2.69
N TYR A 98 -21.90 2.54 2.91
CA TYR A 98 -21.49 1.14 3.05
C TYR A 98 -20.90 0.58 1.77
N VAL A 99 -21.48 0.91 0.61
CA VAL A 99 -20.94 0.49 -0.69
C VAL A 99 -19.55 1.11 -0.95
N ASP A 100 -19.40 2.41 -0.67
CA ASP A 100 -18.08 3.07 -0.79
C ASP A 100 -17.04 2.48 0.16
N LEU A 101 -17.44 2.26 1.42
CA LEU A 101 -16.55 1.68 2.43
C LEU A 101 -16.10 0.26 2.05
N ASP A 102 -17.04 -0.60 1.59
CA ASP A 102 -16.73 -1.95 1.13
C ASP A 102 -15.77 -1.93 -0.08
N ALA A 103 -16.04 -1.05 -1.05
CA ALA A 103 -15.19 -0.88 -2.22
C ALA A 103 -13.77 -0.42 -1.85
N ARG A 104 -13.66 0.53 -0.92
CA ARG A 104 -12.36 1.02 -0.42
C ARG A 104 -11.64 -0.04 0.39
N LEU A 105 -12.35 -0.78 1.23
CA LEU A 105 -11.78 -1.87 2.03
C LEU A 105 -11.21 -2.95 1.11
N ARG A 106 -11.99 -3.42 0.13
CA ARG A 106 -11.52 -4.40 -0.87
C ARG A 106 -10.29 -3.92 -1.62
N LYS A 107 -10.28 -2.65 -2.02
CA LYS A 107 -9.11 -2.06 -2.69
C LYS A 107 -7.87 -2.06 -1.78
N PHE A 108 -8.07 -1.75 -0.49
CA PHE A 108 -7.00 -1.73 0.49
C PHE A 108 -6.47 -3.13 0.78
N GLU A 109 -7.36 -4.11 0.94
CA GLU A 109 -7.01 -5.52 1.14
C GLU A 109 -6.23 -6.07 -0.07
N THR A 110 -6.70 -5.78 -1.29
CA THR A 110 -6.02 -6.20 -2.52
C THR A 110 -4.63 -5.57 -2.59
N ALA A 111 -4.52 -4.26 -2.35
CA ALA A 111 -3.23 -3.57 -2.38
C ALA A 111 -2.27 -4.12 -1.32
N LYS A 112 -2.77 -4.45 -0.12
CA LYS A 112 -1.98 -5.05 0.95
C LYS A 112 -1.49 -6.44 0.56
N VAL A 113 -2.36 -7.29 0.01
CA VAL A 113 -1.98 -8.62 -0.47
C VAL A 113 -0.89 -8.55 -1.56
N GLU A 114 -1.01 -7.63 -2.50
CA GLU A 114 0.01 -7.43 -3.53
C GLU A 114 1.32 -6.92 -2.95
N GLN A 115 1.26 -6.01 -1.99
CA GLN A 115 2.44 -5.52 -1.27
C GLN A 115 3.13 -6.64 -0.49
N ASP A 116 2.37 -7.45 0.25
CA ASP A 116 2.90 -8.57 1.03
C ASP A 116 3.56 -9.61 0.10
N LYS A 117 2.94 -9.92 -1.05
CA LYS A 117 3.55 -10.79 -2.08
C LYS A 117 4.84 -10.21 -2.64
N ALA A 118 4.87 -8.91 -2.94
CA ALA A 118 6.07 -8.24 -3.44
C ALA A 118 7.21 -8.27 -2.42
N VAL A 119 6.90 -8.05 -1.13
CA VAL A 119 7.88 -8.14 -0.04
C VAL A 119 8.40 -9.57 0.11
N GLN A 120 7.52 -10.57 0.09
CA GLN A 120 7.92 -11.97 0.17
C GLN A 120 8.79 -12.39 -1.03
N ALA A 121 8.43 -11.95 -2.25
CA ALA A 121 9.22 -12.21 -3.44
C ALA A 121 10.62 -11.59 -3.34
N ALA A 122 10.71 -10.34 -2.88
CA ALA A 122 12.00 -9.66 -2.68
C ALA A 122 12.84 -10.34 -1.59
N GLN A 123 12.22 -10.80 -0.50
CA GLN A 123 12.91 -11.55 0.55
C GLN A 123 13.42 -12.91 0.05
N ALA A 124 12.61 -13.63 -0.73
CA ALA A 124 13.03 -14.90 -1.32
C ALA A 124 14.20 -14.70 -2.30
N GLU A 125 14.14 -13.66 -3.13
CA GLU A 125 15.22 -13.26 -4.02
C GLU A 125 16.52 -12.96 -3.25
N GLN A 126 16.41 -12.16 -2.20
CA GLN A 126 17.55 -11.81 -1.34
C GLN A 126 18.16 -13.06 -0.69
N GLN A 127 17.34 -13.95 -0.16
CA GLN A 127 17.81 -15.20 0.47
C GLN A 127 18.58 -16.11 -0.49
N VAL A 128 18.10 -16.26 -1.73
CA VAL A 128 18.78 -17.08 -2.76
C VAL A 128 20.14 -16.46 -3.12
N TYR A 129 20.19 -15.12 -3.26
CA TYR A 129 21.45 -14.42 -3.50
C TYR A 129 22.43 -14.58 -2.34
N GLU A 130 21.96 -14.37 -1.11
CA GLU A 130 22.81 -14.47 0.10
C GLU A 130 23.32 -15.89 0.33
N ALA A 131 22.52 -16.92 0.00
CA ALA A 131 22.97 -18.30 0.05
C ALA A 131 24.19 -18.53 -0.88
N GLY A 132 24.13 -18.02 -2.12
CA GLY A 132 25.26 -18.09 -3.05
C GLY A 132 26.48 -17.31 -2.56
N LEU A 133 26.27 -16.11 -2.03
CA LEU A 133 27.33 -15.30 -1.45
C LEU A 133 27.93 -15.94 -0.19
N GLY A 134 27.12 -16.62 0.61
CA GLY A 134 27.53 -17.40 1.77
C GLY A 134 28.50 -18.51 1.39
N GLN A 135 28.22 -19.25 0.31
CA GLN A 135 29.15 -20.25 -0.24
C GLN A 135 30.49 -19.62 -0.65
N PHE A 136 30.46 -18.44 -1.30
CA PHE A 136 31.68 -17.73 -1.64
C PHE A 136 32.50 -17.37 -0.38
N LYS A 137 31.86 -16.81 0.63
CA LYS A 137 32.50 -16.44 1.91
C LYS A 137 33.07 -17.65 2.65
N ALA A 138 32.47 -18.81 2.50
CA ALA A 138 32.95 -20.08 3.04
C ALA A 138 34.04 -20.72 2.19
N ASN A 139 34.54 -20.04 1.14
CA ASN A 139 35.52 -20.54 0.16
C ASN A 139 35.02 -21.75 -0.68
N ASN A 140 33.71 -22.03 -0.66
CA ASN A 140 33.09 -23.06 -1.47
C ASN A 140 32.79 -22.51 -2.88
N TYR A 141 33.82 -22.12 -3.62
CA TYR A 141 33.67 -21.33 -4.87
C TYR A 141 32.86 -22.06 -5.95
N GLY A 142 33.03 -23.39 -6.09
CA GLY A 142 32.23 -24.17 -7.04
C GLY A 142 30.73 -24.15 -6.73
N ALA A 143 30.37 -24.30 -5.45
CA ALA A 143 28.99 -24.21 -5.01
C ALA A 143 28.44 -22.78 -5.12
N ALA A 144 29.28 -21.77 -4.86
CA ALA A 144 28.91 -20.36 -5.05
C ALA A 144 28.55 -20.07 -6.52
N ILE A 145 29.37 -20.54 -7.47
CA ILE A 145 29.10 -20.37 -8.90
C ILE A 145 27.75 -20.98 -9.28
N GLN A 146 27.49 -22.23 -8.88
CA GLN A 146 26.23 -22.92 -9.18
C GLN A 146 25.02 -22.17 -8.59
N SER A 147 25.10 -21.79 -7.31
CA SER A 147 24.01 -21.08 -6.62
C SER A 147 23.74 -19.72 -7.25
N LEU A 148 24.78 -18.93 -7.55
CA LEU A 148 24.64 -17.61 -8.17
C LEU A 148 24.20 -17.68 -9.64
N GLN A 149 24.57 -18.73 -10.38
CA GLN A 149 24.04 -19.00 -11.72
C GLN A 149 22.55 -19.35 -11.69
N SER A 150 22.13 -20.17 -10.73
CA SER A 150 20.72 -20.47 -10.49
C SER A 150 19.93 -19.22 -10.13
N PHE A 151 20.51 -18.35 -9.30
CA PHE A 151 19.93 -17.04 -8.99
C PHE A 151 19.73 -16.19 -10.26
N LEU A 152 20.74 -16.06 -11.12
CA LEU A 152 20.64 -15.30 -12.37
C LEU A 152 19.60 -15.86 -13.34
N THR A 153 19.38 -17.17 -13.31
CA THR A 153 18.38 -17.85 -14.12
C THR A 153 16.97 -17.56 -13.59
N ALA A 154 16.79 -17.62 -12.26
CA ALA A 154 15.50 -17.40 -11.62
C ALA A 154 15.12 -15.90 -11.59
N TYR A 155 16.10 -15.01 -11.45
CA TYR A 155 15.90 -13.57 -11.27
C TYR A 155 16.72 -12.73 -12.24
N PRO A 156 16.51 -12.86 -13.56
CA PRO A 156 17.36 -12.21 -14.58
C PRO A 156 17.26 -10.67 -14.56
N GLN A 157 16.16 -10.13 -14.05
CA GLN A 157 15.91 -8.69 -13.95
C GLN A 157 16.18 -8.12 -12.55
N SER A 158 16.74 -8.92 -11.65
CA SER A 158 17.08 -8.50 -10.31
C SER A 158 18.09 -7.36 -10.30
N GLN A 159 17.92 -6.44 -9.38
CA GLN A 159 18.94 -5.43 -9.09
C GLN A 159 20.22 -6.03 -8.50
N LEU A 160 20.15 -7.25 -7.97
CA LEU A 160 21.29 -8.02 -7.47
C LEU A 160 22.02 -8.79 -8.59
N ALA A 161 21.45 -8.91 -9.79
CA ALA A 161 22.02 -9.66 -10.88
C ALA A 161 23.45 -9.22 -11.25
N PRO A 162 23.77 -7.93 -11.35
CA PRO A 162 25.15 -7.50 -11.58
C PRO A 162 26.11 -7.96 -10.47
N SER A 163 25.66 -7.89 -9.21
CA SER A 163 26.46 -8.36 -8.07
C SER A 163 26.67 -9.85 -8.09
N ALA A 164 25.64 -10.62 -8.42
CA ALA A 164 25.74 -12.07 -8.56
C ALA A 164 26.74 -12.46 -9.67
N GLN A 165 26.67 -11.81 -10.82
CA GLN A 165 27.59 -12.03 -11.94
C GLN A 165 29.04 -11.66 -11.55
N TYR A 166 29.20 -10.59 -10.77
CA TYR A 166 30.51 -10.19 -10.24
C TYR A 166 31.12 -11.27 -9.34
N TRP A 167 30.32 -11.82 -8.41
CA TRP A 167 30.82 -12.87 -7.52
C TRP A 167 31.10 -14.20 -8.22
N ILE A 168 30.37 -14.52 -9.28
CA ILE A 168 30.70 -15.67 -10.15
C ILE A 168 32.10 -15.48 -10.75
N GLY A 169 32.40 -14.30 -11.29
CA GLY A 169 33.71 -14.00 -11.81
C GLY A 169 34.81 -14.09 -10.76
N ASN A 170 34.56 -13.61 -9.56
CA ASN A 170 35.52 -13.71 -8.45
C ASN A 170 35.71 -15.16 -7.97
N ALA A 171 34.67 -15.97 -7.97
CA ALA A 171 34.77 -17.37 -7.62
C ALA A 171 35.61 -18.17 -8.64
N HIS A 172 35.43 -17.90 -9.95
CA HIS A 172 36.30 -18.46 -10.99
C HIS A 172 37.76 -18.00 -10.82
N TYR A 173 37.96 -16.72 -10.47
CA TYR A 173 39.30 -16.21 -10.21
C TYR A 173 39.96 -16.95 -9.02
N ALA A 174 39.25 -17.13 -7.93
CA ALA A 174 39.73 -17.85 -6.75
C ALA A 174 40.08 -19.31 -7.05
N LEU A 175 39.34 -19.94 -7.98
CA LEU A 175 39.64 -21.30 -8.50
C LEU A 175 40.80 -21.31 -9.52
N ARG A 176 41.41 -20.17 -9.82
CA ARG A 176 42.43 -19.96 -10.89
C ARG A 176 41.91 -20.28 -12.30
N GLU A 177 40.61 -20.30 -12.47
CA GLU A 177 39.92 -20.46 -13.76
C GLU A 177 39.84 -19.12 -14.49
N TYR A 178 40.99 -18.52 -14.78
CA TYR A 178 41.06 -17.11 -15.22
C TYR A 178 40.31 -16.83 -16.52
N LYS A 179 40.25 -17.78 -17.45
CA LYS A 179 39.45 -17.64 -18.68
C LYS A 179 37.96 -17.49 -18.35
N ASN A 180 37.44 -18.31 -17.43
CA ASN A 180 36.06 -18.27 -16.99
C ASN A 180 35.78 -16.98 -16.19
N ALA A 181 36.73 -16.56 -15.35
CA ALA A 181 36.64 -15.31 -14.62
C ALA A 181 36.50 -14.09 -15.57
N ILE A 182 37.36 -14.04 -16.62
CA ILE A 182 37.30 -13.01 -17.65
C ILE A 182 35.92 -13.04 -18.34
N ALA A 183 35.48 -14.18 -18.80
CA ALA A 183 34.20 -14.33 -19.49
C ALA A 183 33.01 -13.86 -18.60
N ALA A 184 33.00 -14.26 -17.32
CA ALA A 184 31.99 -13.84 -16.39
C ALA A 184 31.98 -12.33 -16.16
N GLN A 185 33.12 -11.71 -15.97
CA GLN A 185 33.23 -10.26 -15.76
C GLN A 185 32.93 -9.46 -17.04
N GLN A 186 33.31 -9.98 -18.21
CA GLN A 186 32.95 -9.37 -19.51
C GLN A 186 31.43 -9.37 -19.70
N LYS A 187 30.76 -10.48 -19.35
CA LYS A 187 29.30 -10.55 -19.38
C LYS A 187 28.65 -9.48 -18.49
N LEU A 188 29.19 -9.26 -17.29
CA LEU A 188 28.74 -8.17 -16.41
C LEU A 188 28.85 -6.82 -17.09
N VAL A 189 30.02 -6.47 -17.56
CA VAL A 189 30.29 -5.15 -18.18
C VAL A 189 29.48 -4.93 -19.46
N SER A 190 29.19 -6.00 -20.20
CA SER A 190 28.38 -5.94 -21.42
C SER A 190 26.89 -5.72 -21.14
N ILE A 191 26.32 -6.43 -20.13
CA ILE A 191 24.89 -6.40 -19.84
C ILE A 191 24.55 -5.22 -18.92
N TRP A 192 25.41 -4.91 -17.97
CA TRP A 192 25.18 -3.87 -16.96
C TRP A 192 26.33 -2.88 -16.88
N PRO A 193 26.61 -2.12 -17.97
CA PRO A 193 27.74 -1.19 -18.00
C PRO A 193 27.63 -0.08 -16.94
N ASP A 194 26.41 0.31 -16.54
CA ASP A 194 26.19 1.37 -15.56
C ASP A 194 26.16 0.84 -14.11
N SER A 195 26.36 -0.45 -13.91
CA SER A 195 26.42 -1.03 -12.58
C SER A 195 27.63 -0.53 -11.79
N ALA A 196 27.44 -0.27 -10.50
CA ALA A 196 28.55 0.02 -9.59
C ALA A 196 29.62 -1.09 -9.56
N LYS A 197 29.32 -2.30 -10.05
CA LYS A 197 30.27 -3.42 -10.16
C LYS A 197 31.05 -3.45 -11.47
N ALA A 198 30.66 -2.67 -12.47
CA ALA A 198 31.34 -2.68 -13.78
C ALA A 198 32.79 -2.23 -13.74
N PRO A 199 33.15 -1.16 -12.99
CA PRO A 199 34.55 -0.78 -12.82
C PRO A 199 35.41 -1.87 -12.15
N ASP A 200 34.90 -2.47 -11.08
CA ASP A 200 35.57 -3.56 -10.37
C ASP A 200 35.71 -4.81 -11.24
N ALA A 201 34.72 -5.08 -12.07
CA ALA A 201 34.76 -6.18 -13.03
C ALA A 201 35.89 -6.01 -14.05
N LEU A 202 36.10 -4.80 -14.59
CA LEU A 202 37.20 -4.52 -15.49
C LEU A 202 38.57 -4.68 -14.79
N LEU A 203 38.66 -4.26 -13.54
CA LEU A 203 39.89 -4.46 -12.76
C LEU A 203 40.20 -5.95 -12.56
N ASN A 204 39.18 -6.77 -12.32
CA ASN A 204 39.32 -8.22 -12.18
C ASN A 204 39.64 -8.92 -13.50
N ILE A 205 39.12 -8.42 -14.63
CA ILE A 205 39.53 -8.90 -15.96
C ILE A 205 41.02 -8.66 -16.14
N ALA A 206 41.50 -7.44 -15.89
CA ALA A 206 42.90 -7.10 -16.02
C ALA A 206 43.80 -7.93 -15.09
N SER A 207 43.34 -8.22 -13.86
CA SER A 207 44.04 -9.11 -12.93
C SER A 207 44.12 -10.54 -13.47
N SER A 208 43.00 -11.07 -13.98
CA SER A 208 42.94 -12.41 -14.56
C SER A 208 43.85 -12.55 -15.79
N GLN A 209 43.89 -11.51 -16.64
CA GLN A 209 44.81 -11.46 -17.81
C GLN A 209 46.28 -11.46 -17.38
N ALA A 210 46.61 -10.70 -16.34
CA ALA A 210 47.97 -10.68 -15.80
C ALA A 210 48.41 -12.05 -15.25
N GLU A 211 47.52 -12.72 -14.51
CA GLU A 211 47.77 -14.08 -13.99
C GLU A 211 47.97 -15.13 -15.13
N MET A 212 47.38 -14.88 -16.28
CA MET A 212 47.58 -15.70 -17.48
C MET A 212 48.84 -15.35 -18.28
N GLY A 213 49.58 -14.34 -17.85
CA GLY A 213 50.74 -13.83 -18.58
C GLY A 213 50.39 -12.89 -19.72
N ASP A 214 49.13 -12.52 -19.93
CA ASP A 214 48.71 -11.54 -20.95
C ASP A 214 48.87 -10.11 -20.42
N ALA A 215 50.09 -9.68 -20.27
CA ALA A 215 50.42 -8.33 -19.80
C ALA A 215 49.89 -7.22 -20.75
N LYS A 216 49.84 -7.51 -22.07
CA LYS A 216 49.34 -6.55 -23.06
C LYS A 216 47.81 -6.38 -22.92
N GLY A 217 47.09 -7.45 -22.83
CA GLY A 217 45.63 -7.44 -22.59
C GLY A 217 45.31 -6.76 -21.28
N SER A 218 45.97 -7.13 -20.18
CA SER A 218 45.80 -6.51 -18.87
C SER A 218 45.98 -4.98 -18.94
N ARG A 219 47.04 -4.50 -19.56
CA ARG A 219 47.31 -3.06 -19.72
C ARG A 219 46.22 -2.35 -20.53
N SER A 220 45.75 -2.97 -21.62
CA SER A 220 44.67 -2.44 -22.45
C SER A 220 43.36 -2.34 -21.66
N THR A 221 43.03 -3.38 -20.85
CA THR A 221 41.84 -3.39 -20.01
C THR A 221 41.89 -2.32 -18.92
N LEU A 222 43.06 -2.11 -18.28
CA LEU A 222 43.25 -1.04 -17.30
C LEU A 222 43.07 0.36 -17.93
N GLN A 223 43.59 0.57 -19.15
CA GLN A 223 43.38 1.83 -19.88
C GLN A 223 41.88 2.05 -20.19
N SER A 224 41.18 1.02 -20.62
CA SER A 224 39.75 1.07 -20.87
C SER A 224 38.95 1.39 -19.59
N LEU A 225 39.35 0.81 -18.45
CA LEU A 225 38.74 1.10 -17.14
C LEU A 225 38.88 2.60 -16.79
N VAL A 226 40.08 3.15 -16.89
CA VAL A 226 40.33 4.57 -16.58
C VAL A 226 39.54 5.48 -17.52
N SER A 227 39.43 5.12 -18.80
CA SER A 227 38.66 5.90 -19.78
C SER A 227 37.18 5.87 -19.58
N LYS A 228 36.61 4.66 -19.30
CA LYS A 228 35.17 4.48 -19.17
C LYS A 228 34.61 4.91 -17.80
N TYR A 229 35.39 4.73 -16.75
CA TYR A 229 34.96 4.97 -15.38
C TYR A 229 35.98 5.82 -14.59
N PRO A 230 36.32 7.01 -15.06
CA PRO A 230 37.46 7.79 -14.57
C PRO A 230 37.41 8.14 -13.09
N ASN A 231 36.20 8.25 -12.53
CA ASN A 231 35.95 8.66 -11.15
C ASN A 231 35.75 7.46 -10.19
N SER A 232 35.88 6.22 -10.65
CA SER A 232 35.70 5.05 -9.81
C SER A 232 36.96 4.75 -8.98
N PRO A 233 36.84 4.19 -7.77
CA PRO A 233 37.97 3.70 -6.98
C PRO A 233 38.83 2.69 -7.74
N ALA A 234 38.21 1.85 -8.58
CA ALA A 234 38.88 0.88 -9.44
C ALA A 234 39.78 1.58 -10.49
N ALA A 235 39.33 2.74 -11.01
CA ALA A 235 40.16 3.52 -11.96
C ALA A 235 41.43 4.08 -11.30
N GLU A 236 41.37 4.49 -10.04
CA GLU A 236 42.57 4.94 -9.29
C GLU A 236 43.57 3.78 -9.10
N GLN A 237 43.05 2.59 -8.77
CA GLN A 237 43.91 1.39 -8.72
C GLN A 237 44.48 1.04 -10.08
N ALA A 238 43.73 1.19 -11.17
CA ALA A 238 44.20 0.96 -12.52
C ALA A 238 45.33 1.94 -12.91
N LYS A 239 45.16 3.23 -12.60
CA LYS A 239 46.23 4.26 -12.83
C LYS A 239 47.51 3.89 -12.09
N GLN A 240 47.41 3.48 -10.83
CA GLN A 240 48.57 3.04 -10.04
C GLN A 240 49.28 1.82 -10.65
N ARG A 241 48.48 0.82 -11.15
CA ARG A 241 49.06 -0.35 -11.83
C ARG A 241 49.71 -0.01 -13.17
N LEU A 242 49.12 0.92 -13.94
CA LEU A 242 49.66 1.39 -15.21
C LEU A 242 50.97 2.17 -15.07
N ALA A 243 51.19 2.86 -13.94
CA ALA A 243 52.38 3.62 -13.63
C ALA A 243 53.58 2.75 -13.21
N LYS A 244 53.31 1.55 -12.68
CA LYS A 244 54.36 0.56 -12.36
C LYS A 244 54.84 -0.06 -13.67
N LYS A 245 56.13 0.18 -13.99
CA LYS A 245 56.79 -0.41 -15.19
C LYS A 245 57.05 -1.89 -14.99
#